data_849913c09a9b8489873567b644a9ee75
#
_entry.id   849913c09a9b8489873567b644a9ee75
#
_cell.length_a   1.000
_cell.length_b   1.000
_cell.length_c   1.000
_cell.angle_alpha   90.00
_cell.angle_beta   90.00
_cell.angle_gamma   90.00
#
_symmetry.space_group_name_H-M   'P 1'
#
loop_
_entity.id
_entity.type
_entity.pdbx_description
1 polymer ?
#
loop_
_entity_poly.entity_id
_entity_poly.type
_entity_poly.pdbx_seq_one_letter_code
_entity_poly.pdbx_strand_id
1 'polypeptide(L)' 'MELINELKDRLKNGEVSFTYRKKDGSTRTARGTTKLDIVPEQHQPKGGFSAPDNVCRYFDLNSEGWRSFIIENLVSIDD' A
#
# COMPACT_ATOMS: atom_id res chain seq x y z
N MET A 1 -2.85 -11.79 9.95
CA MET A 1 -3.94 -11.83 8.96
C MET A 1 -3.42 -12.28 7.61
N GLU A 2 -4.07 -13.27 7.02
CA GLU A 2 -3.61 -13.80 5.73
C GLU A 2 -3.79 -12.81 4.60
N LEU A 3 -4.89 -12.06 4.59
CA LEU A 3 -5.16 -11.10 3.53
C LEU A 3 -4.08 -10.02 3.44
N ILE A 4 -3.63 -9.50 4.58
CA ILE A 4 -2.59 -8.47 4.56
C ILE A 4 -1.26 -9.04 4.09
N ASN A 5 -0.96 -10.30 4.43
CA ASN A 5 0.28 -10.92 3.97
C ASN A 5 0.26 -11.11 2.45
N GLU A 6 -0.89 -11.50 1.90
CA GLU A 6 -1.05 -11.61 0.46
C GLU A 6 -0.89 -10.24 -0.21
N LEU A 7 -1.49 -9.19 0.36
CA LEU A 7 -1.36 -7.85 -0.17
C LEU A 7 0.09 -7.38 -0.19
N LYS A 8 0.79 -7.56 0.92
CA LYS A 8 2.20 -7.16 1.01
C LYS A 8 3.06 -7.86 -0.03
N ASP A 9 2.80 -9.15 -0.23
CA ASP A 9 3.54 -9.94 -1.22
C ASP A 9 3.26 -9.43 -2.63
N ARG A 10 2.01 -9.15 -2.95
CA ARG A 10 1.65 -8.62 -4.27
C ARG A 10 2.24 -7.24 -4.52
N LEU A 11 2.25 -6.38 -3.48
CA LEU A 11 2.84 -5.05 -3.59
C LEU A 11 4.34 -5.12 -3.90
N LYS A 12 5.04 -6.08 -3.33
CA LYS A 12 6.47 -6.28 -3.60
C LYS A 12 6.75 -6.76 -5.01
N ASN A 13 5.79 -7.44 -5.61
CA ASN A 13 5.97 -8.05 -6.92
C ASN A 13 5.43 -7.20 -8.08
N GLY A 14 4.72 -6.13 -7.79
CA GLY A 14 4.18 -5.27 -8.82
C GLY A 14 3.08 -4.35 -8.32
N GLU A 15 2.22 -3.94 -9.24
CA GLU A 15 1.07 -3.10 -8.93
C GLU A 15 -0.10 -3.97 -8.51
N VAL A 16 -0.90 -3.46 -7.58
CA VAL A 16 -2.10 -4.16 -7.13
C VAL A 16 -3.17 -3.14 -6.77
N SER A 17 -4.43 -3.49 -7.06
CA SER A 17 -5.58 -2.69 -6.64
C SER A 17 -6.19 -3.32 -5.40
N PHE A 18 -6.54 -2.51 -4.44
CA PHE A 18 -7.10 -2.97 -3.17
C PHE A 18 -7.97 -1.89 -2.55
N THR A 19 -8.83 -2.30 -1.62
CA THR A 19 -9.75 -1.39 -0.93
C THR A 19 -9.51 -1.45 0.57
N TYR A 20 -9.50 -0.32 1.21
CA TYR A 20 -9.39 -0.24 2.65
C TYR A 20 -10.30 0.85 3.20
N ARG A 21 -10.59 0.77 4.51
CA ARG A 21 -11.40 1.77 5.20
C ARG A 21 -10.51 2.88 5.74
N LYS A 22 -10.90 4.10 5.44
CA LYS A 22 -10.19 5.29 5.94
C LYS A 22 -10.59 5.59 7.37
N LYS A 23 -9.84 6.50 8.02
CA LYS A 23 -10.11 6.87 9.41
C LYS A 23 -11.49 7.49 9.61
N ASP A 24 -12.03 8.15 8.59
CA ASP A 24 -13.36 8.77 8.65
C ASP A 24 -14.50 7.77 8.41
N GLY A 25 -14.19 6.50 8.23
CA GLY A 25 -15.18 5.45 8.01
C GLY A 25 -15.51 5.16 6.55
N SER A 26 -15.09 6.02 5.63
CA SER A 26 -15.31 5.77 4.21
C SER A 26 -14.29 4.77 3.68
N THR A 27 -14.57 4.20 2.50
CA THR A 27 -13.63 3.28 1.86
C THR A 27 -12.89 3.98 0.73
N ARG A 28 -11.68 3.49 0.46
CA ARG A 28 -10.87 3.97 -0.65
C ARG A 28 -10.35 2.78 -1.43
N THR A 29 -10.55 2.81 -2.75
CA THR A 29 -9.92 1.85 -3.65
C THR A 29 -8.65 2.50 -4.19
N ALA A 30 -7.52 1.85 -3.96
CA ALA A 30 -6.23 2.38 -4.33
C ALA A 30 -5.51 1.41 -5.26
N ARG A 31 -4.60 1.97 -6.06
CA ARG A 31 -3.69 1.17 -6.87
C ARG A 31 -2.29 1.55 -6.44
N GLY A 32 -1.53 0.58 -5.94
CA GLY A 32 -0.23 0.88 -5.38
C GLY A 32 0.79 -0.22 -5.56
N THR A 33 1.99 0.07 -5.08
CA THR A 33 3.10 -0.87 -5.14
C THR A 33 4.12 -0.54 -4.06
N THR A 34 4.93 -1.53 -3.69
CA THR A 34 6.15 -1.29 -2.91
C THR A 34 7.39 -1.74 -3.68
N LYS A 35 7.21 -2.11 -4.95
CA LYS A 35 8.32 -2.50 -5.81
C LYS A 35 9.04 -1.24 -6.28
N LEU A 36 10.28 -1.04 -5.82
CA LEU A 36 11.00 0.20 -6.08
C LEU A 36 11.25 0.48 -7.56
N ASP A 37 11.34 -0.57 -8.38
CA ASP A 37 11.49 -0.39 -9.83
C ASP A 37 10.32 0.35 -10.46
N ILE A 38 9.14 0.26 -9.86
CA ILE A 38 7.94 0.92 -10.36
C ILE A 38 7.81 2.33 -9.77
N VAL A 39 8.32 2.54 -8.56
CA VAL A 39 8.25 3.84 -7.90
C VAL A 39 9.21 4.81 -8.58
N PRO A 40 8.75 6.00 -9.00
CA PRO A 40 9.66 6.99 -9.59
C PRO A 40 10.85 7.28 -8.67
N GLU A 41 12.03 7.44 -9.25
CA GLU A 41 13.25 7.62 -8.50
C GLU A 41 13.16 8.76 -7.48
N GLN A 42 12.51 9.84 -7.85
CA GLN A 42 12.35 11.01 -6.98
C GLN A 42 11.52 10.72 -5.73
N HIS A 43 10.74 9.64 -5.74
CA HIS A 43 9.89 9.24 -4.61
C HIS A 43 10.44 8.04 -3.85
N GLN A 44 11.57 7.48 -4.28
CA GLN A 44 12.14 6.33 -3.60
C GLN A 44 12.73 6.75 -2.26
N PRO A 45 12.49 5.96 -1.20
CA PRO A 45 13.04 6.30 0.12
C PRO A 45 14.56 6.18 0.13
N LYS A 46 15.21 7.11 0.80
CA LYS A 46 16.67 7.08 0.96
C LYS A 46 16.98 6.30 2.24
N GLY A 47 17.71 5.20 2.09
CA GLY A 47 18.12 4.40 3.24
C GLY A 47 17.03 3.49 3.79
N GLY A 48 16.00 3.23 3.04
CA GLY A 48 14.91 2.38 3.47
C GLY A 48 13.90 3.10 4.35
N PHE A 49 12.81 2.43 4.63
CA PHE A 49 11.79 2.97 5.50
C PHE A 49 11.17 1.83 6.31
N SER A 50 10.58 2.20 7.44
CA SER A 50 9.85 1.24 8.26
C SER A 50 8.51 1.85 8.63
N ALA A 51 7.55 0.99 8.96
CA ALA A 51 6.23 1.39 9.40
C ALA A 51 5.90 0.65 10.68
N PRO A 52 5.01 1.20 11.54
CA PRO A 52 4.52 0.46 12.69
C PRO A 52 3.90 -0.88 12.25
N ASP A 53 3.91 -1.86 13.13
CA ASP A 53 3.43 -3.21 12.79
C ASP A 53 1.97 -3.24 12.36
N ASN A 54 1.18 -2.27 12.80
CA ASN A 54 -0.25 -2.20 12.48
C ASN A 54 -0.56 -1.34 11.25
N VAL A 55 0.47 -0.90 10.52
CA VAL A 55 0.31 0.01 9.39
C VAL A 55 0.94 -0.61 8.15
N CYS A 56 0.26 -0.49 7.01
CA CYS A 56 0.80 -0.88 5.72
C CYS A 56 1.05 0.37 4.88
N ARG A 57 2.28 0.53 4.41
CA ARG A 57 2.66 1.64 3.53
C ARG A 57 2.72 1.17 2.09
N TYR A 58 2.34 2.05 1.20
CA TYR A 58 2.40 1.76 -0.24
C TYR A 58 2.60 3.07 -1.01
N PHE A 59 3.15 2.96 -2.21
CA PHE A 59 3.22 4.10 -3.12
C PHE A 59 1.94 4.11 -3.96
N ASP A 60 1.15 5.18 -3.83
CA ASP A 60 -0.10 5.32 -4.55
C ASP A 60 0.21 5.81 -5.97
N LEU A 61 -0.08 4.97 -6.96
CA LEU A 61 0.22 5.27 -8.36
C LEU A 61 -0.69 6.36 -8.94
N ASN A 62 -1.89 6.51 -8.40
CA ASN A 62 -2.82 7.52 -8.90
C ASN A 62 -2.48 8.91 -8.40
N SER A 63 -2.05 9.04 -7.15
CA SER A 63 -1.70 10.33 -6.56
C SER A 63 -0.19 10.60 -6.61
N GLU A 64 0.59 9.62 -7.04
CA GLU A 64 2.06 9.71 -7.11
C GLU A 64 2.68 10.11 -5.77
N GLY A 65 2.29 9.41 -4.71
CA GLY A 65 2.82 9.69 -3.39
C GLY A 65 2.69 8.50 -2.46
N TRP A 66 3.49 8.49 -1.41
CA TRP A 66 3.43 7.45 -0.39
C TRP A 66 2.22 7.67 0.52
N ARG A 67 1.50 6.59 0.79
CA ARG A 67 0.35 6.59 1.68
C ARG A 67 0.43 5.40 2.61
N SER A 68 -0.43 5.39 3.61
CA SER A 68 -0.49 4.27 4.53
C SER A 68 -1.92 4.08 5.02
N PHE A 69 -2.19 2.87 5.50
CA PHE A 69 -3.48 2.57 6.12
C PHE A 69 -3.27 1.58 7.26
N ILE A 70 -4.24 1.52 8.16
CA ILE A 70 -4.20 0.58 9.28
C ILE A 70 -4.57 -0.80 8.75
N ILE A 71 -3.73 -1.81 9.06
CA ILE A 71 -3.89 -3.15 8.51
C ILE A 71 -5.28 -3.74 8.77
N GLU A 72 -5.83 -3.50 9.96
CA GLU A 72 -7.16 -3.98 10.31
C GLU A 72 -8.26 -3.42 9.42
N ASN A 73 -8.00 -2.32 8.74
CA ASN A 73 -8.97 -1.66 7.88
C ASN A 73 -8.94 -2.16 6.44
N LEU A 74 -8.09 -3.12 6.12
CA LEU A 74 -8.08 -3.70 4.78
C LEU A 74 -9.38 -4.44 4.52
N VAL A 75 -10.04 -4.12 3.42
CA VAL A 75 -11.33 -4.70 3.04
C VAL A 75 -11.15 -5.83 2.03
N SER A 76 -10.45 -5.55 0.93
CA SER A 76 -10.32 -6.54 -0.13
C SER A 76 -9.11 -6.25 -1.03
N ILE A 77 -8.65 -7.29 -1.69
CA ILE A 77 -7.71 -7.17 -2.80
C ILE A 77 -8.55 -7.33 -4.06
N ASP A 78 -8.47 -6.35 -4.95
CA ASP A 78 -9.40 -6.24 -6.07
C ASP A 78 -8.84 -6.74 -7.40
N ASP A 79 -7.55 -7.08 -7.43
CA ASP A 79 -6.92 -7.65 -8.63
C ASP A 79 -7.00 -9.17 -8.66
#